data_dbc2b88a8279ec966f0a70ec523ede15
#
_entry.id   dbc2b88a8279ec966f0a70ec523ede15
#
_cell.length_a   1.000
_cell.length_b   1.000
_cell.length_c   1.000
_cell.angle_alpha   90.00
_cell.angle_beta   90.00
_cell.angle_gamma   90.00
#
_symmetry.space_group_name_H-M   'P 1'
#
loop_
_entity.id
_entity.type
_entity.pdbx_description
1 polymer ?
#
loop_
_entity_poly.entity_id
_entity_poly.type
_entity_poly.pdbx_seq_one_letter_code
_entity_poly.pdbx_strand_id
1 'polypeptide(L)'
;MEFRGRKMVVAGVGAVGRQVAFMLAVMGVKRVVLVDPDVVEEVNVGAQGYHACNVGDNKVDAMMMEVSEWGDGGWGMDWVGKVGKVGVGDLRKGDTVFLCVDSMAARRQIWGYCCRAQVGLVVDGRMGEEVVRVATEWVVKKGAPYEGTLYADEEAVQERCTARMTVYGANVCGGLMVNQAVLVGRGMGDAVVRDVALNMLAMEMTDLTSARERGKKVHGE
;
A
#
# COMPACT_ATOMS: atom_id res chain seq x y z
N MET A 1 21.32 -3.56 0.91
CA MET A 1 19.87 -3.56 0.70
C MET A 1 19.52 -2.41 -0.25
N GLU A 2 18.85 -2.67 -1.34
CA GLU A 2 18.83 -1.84 -2.56
C GLU A 2 17.86 -0.64 -2.56
N PHE A 3 17.18 -0.34 -1.45
CA PHE A 3 16.39 0.89 -1.29
C PHE A 3 17.22 2.10 -0.88
N ARG A 4 18.58 2.03 -1.04
CA ARG A 4 19.48 3.13 -0.65
C ARG A 4 19.16 4.39 -1.44
N GLY A 5 18.63 5.37 -0.71
CA GLY A 5 18.39 6.71 -1.23
C GLY A 5 16.96 7.00 -1.71
N ARG A 6 16.10 6.00 -1.90
CA ARG A 6 14.68 6.23 -2.25
C ARG A 6 13.87 6.51 -1.00
N LYS A 7 12.99 7.49 -1.09
CA LYS A 7 11.97 7.73 -0.07
C LYS A 7 10.75 6.84 -0.37
N MET A 8 10.20 6.25 0.68
CA MET A 8 8.95 5.51 0.59
C MET A 8 7.84 6.30 1.27
N VAL A 9 6.67 6.31 0.67
CA VAL A 9 5.48 6.96 1.21
C VAL A 9 4.41 5.88 1.40
N VAL A 10 3.93 5.75 2.62
CA VAL A 10 2.79 4.88 2.95
C VAL A 10 1.56 5.76 3.11
N ALA A 11 0.66 5.67 2.17
CA ALA A 11 -0.61 6.41 2.14
C ALA A 11 -1.71 5.56 2.76
N GLY A 12 -2.14 5.93 3.95
CA GLY A 12 -3.00 5.14 4.84
C GLY A 12 -2.19 4.25 5.78
N VAL A 13 -2.46 4.35 7.09
CA VAL A 13 -1.84 3.52 8.15
C VAL A 13 -2.92 2.69 8.87
N GLY A 14 -3.92 2.24 8.11
CA GLY A 14 -4.92 1.27 8.55
C GLY A 14 -4.38 -0.17 8.56
N ALA A 15 -5.26 -1.16 8.40
CA ALA A 15 -4.91 -2.58 8.48
C ALA A 15 -3.70 -2.97 7.61
N VAL A 16 -3.73 -2.62 6.32
CA VAL A 16 -2.66 -2.97 5.36
C VAL A 16 -1.44 -2.08 5.53
N GLY A 17 -1.63 -0.74 5.61
CA GLY A 17 -0.52 0.20 5.66
C GLY A 17 0.34 0.07 6.90
N ARG A 18 -0.26 -0.30 8.04
CA ARG A 18 0.47 -0.62 9.26
C ARG A 18 1.41 -1.81 9.07
N GLN A 19 0.97 -2.86 8.36
CA GLN A 19 1.82 -4.01 8.07
C GLN A 19 2.97 -3.66 7.11
N VAL A 20 2.69 -2.82 6.11
CA VAL A 20 3.74 -2.30 5.22
C VAL A 20 4.76 -1.51 6.03
N ALA A 21 4.33 -0.56 6.88
CA ALA A 21 5.21 0.25 7.71
C ALA A 21 6.08 -0.62 8.63
N PHE A 22 5.48 -1.60 9.31
CA PHE A 22 6.18 -2.57 10.15
C PHE A 22 7.30 -3.28 9.38
N MET A 23 6.98 -3.86 8.22
CA MET A 23 7.98 -4.56 7.41
C MET A 23 9.10 -3.64 6.93
N LEU A 24 8.78 -2.42 6.51
CA LEU A 24 9.79 -1.43 6.11
C LEU A 24 10.73 -1.07 7.28
N ALA A 25 10.20 -0.98 8.50
CA ALA A 25 11.01 -0.72 9.70
C ALA A 25 11.96 -1.88 10.00
N VAL A 26 11.43 -3.11 10.08
CA VAL A 26 12.25 -4.31 10.34
C VAL A 26 13.30 -4.55 9.24
N MET A 27 13.01 -4.17 8.00
CA MET A 27 13.96 -4.23 6.89
C MET A 27 15.01 -3.11 6.91
N GLY A 28 14.93 -2.16 7.85
CA GLY A 28 15.87 -1.05 7.97
C GLY A 28 15.79 -0.04 6.83
N VAL A 29 14.57 0.21 6.31
CA VAL A 29 14.35 1.24 5.28
C VAL A 29 14.54 2.62 5.91
N LYS A 30 15.49 3.40 5.38
CA LYS A 30 15.94 4.62 6.03
C LYS A 30 14.94 5.77 5.96
N ARG A 31 14.30 5.99 4.81
CA ARG A 31 13.44 7.16 4.58
C ARG A 31 12.02 6.75 4.26
N VAL A 32 11.11 6.99 5.21
CA VAL A 32 9.69 6.69 5.08
C VAL A 32 8.86 7.88 5.54
N VAL A 33 7.79 8.15 4.82
CA VAL A 33 6.75 9.09 5.23
C VAL A 33 5.46 8.30 5.40
N LEU A 34 4.91 8.32 6.60
CA LEU A 34 3.59 7.78 6.91
C LEU A 34 2.56 8.90 6.83
N VAL A 35 1.46 8.69 6.11
CA VAL A 35 0.41 9.71 5.96
C VAL A 35 -0.95 9.08 6.23
N ASP A 36 -1.65 9.56 7.24
CA ASP A 36 -3.02 9.12 7.59
C ASP A 36 -3.77 10.25 8.31
N PRO A 37 -5.04 10.55 8.00
CA PRO A 37 -5.81 11.57 8.68
C PRO A 37 -6.47 11.10 9.97
N ASP A 38 -6.57 9.79 10.21
CA ASP A 38 -7.45 9.20 11.21
C ASP A 38 -6.81 9.07 12.59
N VAL A 39 -7.66 8.91 13.58
CA VAL A 39 -7.30 8.47 14.93
C VAL A 39 -7.56 6.98 15.09
N VAL A 40 -6.92 6.39 16.08
CA VAL A 40 -7.16 4.99 16.48
C VAL A 40 -8.48 4.92 17.26
N GLU A 41 -9.41 4.12 16.79
CA GLU A 41 -10.68 3.82 17.43
C GLU A 41 -10.64 2.42 18.08
N GLU A 42 -11.55 2.13 19.02
CA GLU A 42 -11.64 0.81 19.66
C GLU A 42 -11.77 -0.33 18.64
N VAL A 43 -12.52 -0.12 17.56
CA VAL A 43 -12.70 -1.10 16.48
C VAL A 43 -11.38 -1.41 15.76
N ASN A 44 -10.42 -0.50 15.79
CA ASN A 44 -9.12 -0.67 15.14
C ASN A 44 -8.16 -1.56 15.94
N VAL A 45 -8.37 -1.69 17.26
CA VAL A 45 -7.48 -2.47 18.14
C VAL A 45 -7.31 -3.92 17.68
N GLY A 46 -8.40 -4.59 17.33
CA GLY A 46 -8.29 -5.98 16.84
C GLY A 46 -8.15 -6.09 15.33
N ALA A 47 -8.90 -5.28 14.58
CA ALA A 47 -9.01 -5.40 13.12
C ALA A 47 -7.77 -4.87 12.38
N GLN A 48 -7.11 -3.86 12.94
CA GLN A 48 -5.93 -3.23 12.34
C GLN A 48 -4.64 -3.50 13.12
N GLY A 49 -4.74 -4.16 14.28
CA GLY A 49 -3.59 -4.53 15.10
C GLY A 49 -3.01 -3.39 15.95
N TYR A 50 -3.77 -2.33 16.21
CA TYR A 50 -3.37 -1.29 17.16
C TYR A 50 -3.50 -1.79 18.61
N HIS A 51 -2.72 -1.22 19.53
CA HIS A 51 -2.84 -1.52 20.95
C HIS A 51 -3.99 -0.73 21.59
N ALA A 52 -4.59 -1.28 22.63
CA ALA A 52 -5.69 -0.61 23.34
C ALA A 52 -5.28 0.75 23.93
N CYS A 53 -4.01 0.91 24.32
CA CYS A 53 -3.48 2.18 24.82
C CYS A 53 -3.36 3.27 23.75
N ASN A 54 -3.45 2.91 22.47
CA ASN A 54 -3.39 3.88 21.37
C ASN A 54 -4.75 4.50 21.03
N VAL A 55 -5.86 4.02 21.65
CA VAL A 55 -7.19 4.58 21.34
C VAL A 55 -7.21 6.08 21.66
N GLY A 56 -7.56 6.88 20.66
CA GLY A 56 -7.54 8.34 20.70
C GLY A 56 -6.29 8.99 20.13
N ASP A 57 -5.19 8.25 19.93
CA ASP A 57 -3.99 8.77 19.26
C ASP A 57 -4.21 8.85 17.75
N ASN A 58 -3.47 9.73 17.07
CA ASN A 58 -3.42 9.66 15.62
C ASN A 58 -2.78 8.34 15.17
N LYS A 59 -3.32 7.69 14.15
CA LYS A 59 -2.77 6.43 13.63
C LYS A 59 -1.30 6.53 13.27
N VAL A 60 -0.90 7.67 12.71
CA VAL A 60 0.49 7.95 12.36
C VAL A 60 1.38 7.99 13.59
N ASP A 61 0.95 8.68 14.65
CA ASP A 61 1.74 8.84 15.88
C ASP A 61 1.89 7.49 16.59
N ALA A 62 0.79 6.72 16.70
CA ALA A 62 0.81 5.37 17.26
C ALA A 62 1.79 4.45 16.52
N MET A 63 1.80 4.50 15.16
CA MET A 63 2.72 3.70 14.37
C MET A 63 4.18 4.18 14.50
N MET A 64 4.41 5.49 14.58
CA MET A 64 5.75 6.05 14.80
C MET A 64 6.33 5.64 16.16
N MET A 65 5.50 5.59 17.22
CA MET A 65 5.92 5.07 18.52
C MET A 65 6.34 3.60 18.41
N GLU A 66 5.53 2.75 17.78
CA GLU A 66 5.84 1.33 17.59
C GLU A 66 7.14 1.14 16.78
N VAL A 67 7.31 1.88 15.70
CA VAL A 67 8.55 1.84 14.90
C VAL A 67 9.77 2.21 15.73
N SER A 68 9.64 3.18 16.66
CA SER A 68 10.74 3.61 17.53
C SER A 68 11.16 2.53 18.53
N GLU A 69 10.24 1.67 18.97
CA GLU A 69 10.53 0.55 19.88
C GLU A 69 11.38 -0.56 19.21
N TRP A 70 11.27 -0.72 17.89
CA TRP A 70 12.12 -1.65 17.14
C TRP A 70 13.56 -1.17 17.01
N GLY A 71 13.81 0.06 17.44
CA GLY A 71 15.11 0.70 17.43
C GLY A 71 15.54 1.05 16.00
N ASP A 72 16.44 2.01 15.91
CA ASP A 72 17.06 2.31 14.63
C ASP A 72 18.14 1.30 14.23
N GLY A 73 18.45 0.35 15.13
CA GLY A 73 19.47 -0.67 14.94
C GLY A 73 20.83 -0.10 14.49
N GLY A 74 21.06 1.21 14.68
CA GLY A 74 22.18 1.94 14.11
C GLY A 74 22.00 2.30 12.62
N TRP A 75 20.81 2.13 12.04
CA TRP A 75 20.53 2.35 10.62
C TRP A 75 20.30 3.83 10.26
N GLY A 76 20.10 4.70 11.26
CA GLY A 76 19.79 6.13 11.07
C GLY A 76 18.48 6.32 10.30
N MET A 77 17.37 5.94 10.91
CA MET A 77 16.04 6.09 10.30
C MET A 77 15.62 7.56 10.23
N ASP A 78 15.22 8.00 9.03
CA ASP A 78 14.63 9.30 8.73
C ASP A 78 13.15 9.08 8.38
N TRP A 79 12.36 8.80 9.41
CA TRP A 79 10.93 8.55 9.30
C TRP A 79 10.14 9.77 9.74
N VAL A 80 9.11 10.11 8.97
CA VAL A 80 8.25 11.26 9.22
C VAL A 80 6.81 10.80 9.25
N GLY A 81 6.11 11.11 10.34
CA GLY A 81 4.67 11.00 10.46
C GLY A 81 3.97 12.28 10.02
N LYS A 82 2.92 12.18 9.21
CA LYS A 82 2.08 13.29 8.79
C LYS A 82 0.62 12.96 9.01
N VAL A 83 -0.01 13.64 9.94
CA VAL A 83 -1.45 13.60 10.15
C VAL A 83 -2.14 14.40 9.06
N GLY A 84 -2.96 13.74 8.24
CA GLY A 84 -3.69 14.35 7.14
C GLY A 84 -3.72 13.49 5.88
N LYS A 85 -4.22 14.08 4.79
CA LYS A 85 -4.29 13.41 3.48
C LYS A 85 -2.99 13.64 2.70
N VAL A 86 -2.66 12.66 1.84
CA VAL A 86 -1.54 12.80 0.91
C VAL A 86 -1.80 13.95 -0.04
N GLY A 87 -0.81 14.83 -0.17
CA GLY A 87 -0.79 15.94 -1.12
C GLY A 87 0.36 15.80 -2.11
N VAL A 88 0.33 16.59 -3.19
CA VAL A 88 1.39 16.58 -4.20
C VAL A 88 2.77 16.96 -3.60
N GLY A 89 2.80 17.79 -2.57
CA GLY A 89 4.03 18.19 -1.87
C GLY A 89 4.72 17.08 -1.07
N ASP A 90 4.00 15.99 -0.78
CA ASP A 90 4.54 14.84 -0.06
C ASP A 90 5.34 13.91 -0.98
N LEU A 91 5.15 14.04 -2.30
CA LEU A 91 5.68 13.14 -3.31
C LEU A 91 6.78 13.82 -4.13
N ARG A 92 7.79 13.05 -4.52
CA ARG A 92 8.91 13.49 -5.35
C ARG A 92 9.22 12.47 -6.43
N LYS A 93 9.91 12.93 -7.46
CA LYS A 93 10.41 12.07 -8.53
C LYS A 93 11.25 10.91 -7.97
N GLY A 94 10.92 9.71 -8.39
CA GLY A 94 11.62 8.49 -8.01
C GLY A 94 11.19 7.88 -6.68
N ASP A 95 10.27 8.49 -5.93
CA ASP A 95 9.70 7.90 -4.72
C ASP A 95 9.00 6.56 -5.01
N THR A 96 8.89 5.73 -3.98
CA THR A 96 7.99 4.57 -3.97
C THR A 96 6.78 4.89 -3.11
N VAL A 97 5.58 4.67 -3.64
CA VAL A 97 4.32 4.96 -2.94
C VAL A 97 3.53 3.67 -2.75
N PHE A 98 3.22 3.36 -1.49
CA PHE A 98 2.29 2.30 -1.10
C PHE A 98 0.91 2.91 -0.89
N LEU A 99 -0.07 2.51 -1.70
CA LEU A 99 -1.46 2.94 -1.56
C LEU A 99 -2.21 1.93 -0.69
N CYS A 100 -2.49 2.34 0.54
CA CYS A 100 -3.16 1.53 1.55
C CYS A 100 -4.45 2.21 2.05
N VAL A 101 -5.02 3.08 1.21
CA VAL A 101 -6.26 3.80 1.50
C VAL A 101 -7.48 2.93 1.18
N ASP A 102 -8.62 3.24 1.76
CA ASP A 102 -9.84 2.45 1.68
C ASP A 102 -10.73 2.77 0.47
N SER A 103 -10.70 4.02 -0.05
CA SER A 103 -11.59 4.45 -1.13
C SER A 103 -10.91 4.53 -2.50
N MET A 104 -11.64 4.21 -3.56
CA MET A 104 -11.18 4.37 -4.94
C MET A 104 -11.01 5.84 -5.31
N ALA A 105 -11.81 6.73 -4.74
CA ALA A 105 -11.65 8.17 -4.93
C ALA A 105 -10.28 8.66 -4.42
N ALA A 106 -9.88 8.24 -3.21
CA ALA A 106 -8.56 8.56 -2.66
C ALA A 106 -7.44 7.98 -3.52
N ARG A 107 -7.55 6.71 -3.97
CA ARG A 107 -6.58 6.07 -4.87
C ARG A 107 -6.41 6.86 -6.17
N ARG A 108 -7.52 7.24 -6.80
CA ARG A 108 -7.51 8.04 -8.04
C ARG A 108 -6.86 9.40 -7.83
N GLN A 109 -7.16 10.06 -6.72
CA GLN A 109 -6.57 11.35 -6.38
C GLN A 109 -5.06 11.24 -6.18
N ILE A 110 -4.61 10.26 -5.37
CA ILE A 110 -3.18 10.06 -5.08
C ILE A 110 -2.44 9.63 -6.34
N TRP A 111 -3.03 8.77 -7.18
CA TRP A 111 -2.46 8.42 -8.49
C TRP A 111 -2.21 9.66 -9.35
N GLY A 112 -3.16 10.60 -9.42
CA GLY A 112 -2.98 11.86 -10.11
C GLY A 112 -1.81 12.69 -9.55
N TYR A 113 -1.54 12.62 -8.24
CA TYR A 113 -0.37 13.24 -7.61
C TYR A 113 0.92 12.51 -7.98
N CYS A 114 0.91 11.17 -7.97
CA CYS A 114 2.04 10.34 -8.37
C CYS A 114 2.47 10.63 -9.82
N CYS A 115 1.53 10.74 -10.75
CA CYS A 115 1.82 11.10 -12.13
C CYS A 115 2.47 12.48 -12.25
N ARG A 116 1.94 13.48 -11.52
CA ARG A 116 2.52 14.85 -11.52
C ARG A 116 3.92 14.89 -10.92
N ALA A 117 4.13 14.18 -9.83
CA ALA A 117 5.42 14.13 -9.13
C ALA A 117 6.43 13.21 -9.83
N GLN A 118 6.02 12.45 -10.84
CA GLN A 118 6.85 11.44 -11.52
C GLN A 118 7.47 10.44 -10.54
N VAL A 119 6.66 9.89 -9.63
CA VAL A 119 7.15 8.85 -8.70
C VAL A 119 7.67 7.64 -9.47
N GLY A 120 8.60 6.90 -8.87
CA GLY A 120 9.27 5.77 -9.54
C GLY A 120 8.48 4.47 -9.48
N LEU A 121 7.62 4.32 -8.46
CA LEU A 121 6.85 3.09 -8.24
C LEU A 121 5.60 3.39 -7.43
N VAL A 122 4.48 2.81 -7.84
CA VAL A 122 3.24 2.73 -7.06
C VAL A 122 2.90 1.27 -6.84
N VAL A 123 2.61 0.91 -5.60
CA VAL A 123 2.11 -0.41 -5.21
C VAL A 123 0.81 -0.21 -4.43
N ASP A 124 -0.29 -0.67 -4.99
CA ASP A 124 -1.64 -0.47 -4.45
C ASP A 124 -2.17 -1.78 -3.90
N GLY A 125 -2.40 -1.84 -2.59
CA GLY A 125 -2.98 -2.97 -1.88
C GLY A 125 -4.47 -2.77 -1.65
N ARG A 126 -5.23 -3.79 -1.97
CA ARG A 126 -6.68 -3.85 -1.76
C ARG A 126 -7.03 -5.15 -1.09
N MET A 127 -7.95 -5.09 -0.16
CA MET A 127 -8.41 -6.24 0.59
C MET A 127 -9.93 -6.19 0.70
N GLY A 128 -10.55 -7.32 0.46
CA GLY A 128 -11.96 -7.56 0.68
C GLY A 128 -12.13 -8.98 1.18
N GLU A 129 -12.66 -9.14 2.41
CA GLU A 129 -12.82 -10.44 3.09
C GLU A 129 -11.57 -11.33 2.93
N GLU A 130 -11.69 -12.41 2.14
CA GLU A 130 -10.66 -13.42 1.93
C GLU A 130 -9.88 -13.22 0.62
N VAL A 131 -10.09 -12.09 -0.05
CA VAL A 131 -9.40 -11.77 -1.30
C VAL A 131 -8.49 -10.56 -1.11
N VAL A 132 -7.23 -10.70 -1.43
CA VAL A 132 -6.30 -9.60 -1.53
C VAL A 132 -5.92 -9.37 -2.99
N ARG A 133 -5.71 -8.11 -3.36
CA ARG A 133 -5.26 -7.72 -4.68
C ARG A 133 -4.15 -6.69 -4.56
N VAL A 134 -3.09 -6.88 -5.32
CA VAL A 134 -1.97 -5.94 -5.39
C VAL A 134 -1.76 -5.53 -6.84
N ALA A 135 -1.89 -4.23 -7.09
CA ALA A 135 -1.57 -3.64 -8.39
C ALA A 135 -0.28 -2.83 -8.30
N THR A 136 0.66 -3.07 -9.21
CA THR A 136 2.00 -2.50 -9.22
C THR A 136 2.27 -1.76 -10.52
N GLU A 137 2.69 -0.50 -10.44
CA GLU A 137 3.02 0.31 -11.61
C GLU A 137 4.33 1.07 -11.41
N TRP A 138 5.31 0.82 -12.27
CA TRP A 138 6.63 1.48 -12.25
C TRP A 138 6.89 2.41 -13.43
N VAL A 139 5.95 2.48 -14.38
CA VAL A 139 5.91 3.51 -15.42
C VAL A 139 4.79 4.48 -15.08
N VAL A 140 5.00 5.26 -14.01
CA VAL A 140 3.98 6.12 -13.42
C VAL A 140 3.74 7.33 -14.30
N LYS A 141 2.73 7.24 -15.14
CA LYS A 141 2.26 8.29 -16.04
C LYS A 141 0.76 8.18 -16.28
N LYS A 142 0.14 9.29 -16.71
CA LYS A 142 -1.25 9.27 -17.15
C LYS A 142 -1.44 8.27 -18.31
N GLY A 143 -2.52 7.50 -18.28
CA GLY A 143 -2.81 6.46 -19.27
C GLY A 143 -2.04 5.15 -19.03
N ALA A 144 -1.33 4.98 -17.92
CA ALA A 144 -0.70 3.70 -17.58
C ALA A 144 -1.75 2.61 -17.30
N PRO A 145 -1.42 1.32 -17.45
CA PRO A 145 -2.34 0.20 -17.24
C PRO A 145 -3.03 0.21 -15.86
N TYR A 146 -2.36 0.73 -14.84
CA TYR A 146 -2.91 0.88 -13.49
C TYR A 146 -4.22 1.69 -13.47
N GLU A 147 -4.37 2.74 -14.30
CA GLU A 147 -5.60 3.54 -14.33
C GLU A 147 -6.84 2.69 -14.64
N GLY A 148 -6.68 1.66 -15.48
CA GLY A 148 -7.75 0.71 -15.78
C GLY A 148 -8.14 -0.20 -14.61
N THR A 149 -7.43 -0.13 -13.49
CA THR A 149 -7.79 -0.86 -12.24
C THR A 149 -8.65 -0.03 -11.31
N LEU A 150 -8.81 1.28 -11.59
CA LEU A 150 -9.56 2.22 -10.78
C LEU A 150 -11.02 2.27 -11.27
N TYR A 151 -11.90 1.60 -10.58
CA TYR A 151 -13.35 1.60 -10.83
C TYR A 151 -14.08 2.65 -9.98
N ALA A 152 -15.37 2.88 -10.22
CA ALA A 152 -16.17 3.81 -9.42
C ALA A 152 -16.40 3.27 -8.00
N ASP A 153 -16.49 4.15 -6.99
CA ASP A 153 -16.68 3.72 -5.60
C ASP A 153 -18.00 2.93 -5.41
N GLU A 154 -19.01 3.21 -6.26
CA GLU A 154 -20.29 2.51 -6.29
C GLU A 154 -20.18 1.05 -6.79
N GLU A 155 -19.13 0.74 -7.54
CA GLU A 155 -18.81 -0.61 -8.02
C GLU A 155 -17.96 -1.39 -7.01
N ALA A 156 -17.48 -0.70 -5.97
CA ALA A 156 -16.72 -1.34 -4.90
C ALA A 156 -17.71 -2.17 -4.06
N VAL A 157 -17.42 -3.47 -3.93
CA VAL A 157 -18.06 -4.26 -2.89
C VAL A 157 -17.60 -3.67 -1.55
N GLN A 158 -18.52 -2.95 -0.88
CA GLN A 158 -18.25 -2.36 0.43
C GLN A 158 -18.20 -3.46 1.50
N GLU A 159 -17.07 -4.08 1.63
CA GLU A 159 -16.82 -5.04 2.69
C GLU A 159 -16.30 -4.31 3.92
N ARG A 160 -16.85 -4.67 5.08
CA ARG A 160 -16.48 -4.07 6.36
C ARG A 160 -15.09 -4.58 6.77
N CYS A 161 -14.04 -3.81 6.49
CA CYS A 161 -12.67 -4.06 6.99
C CYS A 161 -12.56 -3.98 8.53
N THR A 162 -13.67 -4.01 9.25
CA THR A 162 -13.77 -3.94 10.70
C THR A 162 -13.83 -5.31 11.38
N ALA A 163 -13.90 -6.40 10.61
CA ALA A 163 -13.92 -7.74 11.17
C ALA A 163 -12.52 -8.10 11.72
N ARG A 164 -12.45 -8.48 13.00
CA ARG A 164 -11.19 -8.91 13.65
C ARG A 164 -10.48 -10.04 12.92
N MET A 165 -11.22 -10.82 12.13
CA MET A 165 -10.72 -11.96 11.38
C MET A 165 -9.92 -11.60 10.11
N THR A 166 -9.82 -10.32 9.75
CA THR A 166 -9.15 -9.90 8.50
C THR A 166 -7.70 -9.46 8.68
N VAL A 167 -7.17 -9.45 9.91
CA VAL A 167 -5.79 -9.04 10.17
C VAL A 167 -4.76 -9.89 9.41
N TYR A 168 -4.99 -11.19 9.25
CA TYR A 168 -4.11 -12.05 8.45
C TYR A 168 -4.12 -11.66 6.97
N GLY A 169 -5.29 -11.28 6.42
CA GLY A 169 -5.41 -10.78 5.05
C GLY A 169 -4.61 -9.51 4.84
N ALA A 170 -4.64 -8.59 5.83
CA ALA A 170 -3.83 -7.38 5.82
C ALA A 170 -2.32 -7.67 5.82
N ASN A 171 -1.88 -8.67 6.59
CA ASN A 171 -0.50 -9.15 6.60
C ASN A 171 -0.08 -9.72 5.25
N VAL A 172 -0.91 -10.56 4.65
CA VAL A 172 -0.66 -11.14 3.32
C VAL A 172 -0.61 -10.04 2.26
N CYS A 173 -1.57 -9.12 2.27
CA CYS A 173 -1.60 -7.99 1.34
C CYS A 173 -0.34 -7.12 1.47
N GLY A 174 0.00 -6.71 2.68
CA GLY A 174 1.21 -5.92 2.97
C GLY A 174 2.48 -6.65 2.56
N GLY A 175 2.58 -7.96 2.83
CA GLY A 175 3.70 -8.80 2.42
C GLY A 175 3.87 -8.86 0.91
N LEU A 176 2.79 -9.05 0.17
CA LEU A 176 2.81 -9.01 -1.30
C LEU A 176 3.22 -7.63 -1.82
N MET A 177 2.70 -6.54 -1.25
CA MET A 177 3.07 -5.17 -1.63
C MET A 177 4.57 -4.92 -1.44
N VAL A 178 5.11 -5.27 -0.30
CA VAL A 178 6.54 -5.11 0.00
C VAL A 178 7.40 -5.99 -0.92
N ASN A 179 6.97 -7.23 -1.17
CA ASN A 179 7.64 -8.13 -2.11
C ASN A 179 7.74 -7.49 -3.52
N GLN A 180 6.65 -6.96 -4.06
CA GLN A 180 6.65 -6.31 -5.37
C GLN A 180 7.64 -5.12 -5.41
N ALA A 181 7.65 -4.30 -4.36
CA ALA A 181 8.60 -3.19 -4.26
C ALA A 181 10.05 -3.68 -4.19
N VAL A 182 10.33 -4.77 -3.47
CA VAL A 182 11.67 -5.40 -3.39
C VAL A 182 12.11 -5.91 -4.76
N LEU A 183 11.24 -6.58 -5.51
CA LEU A 183 11.56 -7.08 -6.85
C LEU A 183 11.94 -5.94 -7.80
N VAL A 184 11.14 -4.86 -7.81
CA VAL A 184 11.47 -3.67 -8.61
C VAL A 184 12.79 -3.04 -8.15
N GLY A 185 13.01 -2.94 -6.82
CA GLY A 185 14.23 -2.39 -6.24
C GLY A 185 15.49 -3.18 -6.61
N ARG A 186 15.37 -4.48 -6.83
CA ARG A 186 16.44 -5.39 -7.26
C ARG A 186 16.65 -5.42 -8.77
N GLY A 187 15.92 -4.63 -9.53
CA GLY A 187 15.98 -4.68 -10.99
C GLY A 187 15.30 -5.90 -11.60
N MET A 188 14.52 -6.64 -10.81
CA MET A 188 13.78 -7.83 -11.24
C MET A 188 12.37 -7.47 -11.72
N GLY A 189 12.24 -6.34 -12.45
CA GLY A 189 10.93 -5.87 -12.92
C GLY A 189 10.17 -6.89 -13.77
N ASP A 190 10.87 -7.76 -14.48
CA ASP A 190 10.25 -8.85 -15.27
C ASP A 190 9.59 -9.94 -14.41
N ALA A 191 9.98 -10.06 -13.14
CA ALA A 191 9.35 -10.98 -12.19
C ALA A 191 8.13 -10.36 -11.47
N VAL A 192 7.84 -9.10 -11.72
CA VAL A 192 6.71 -8.39 -11.09
C VAL A 192 5.43 -8.68 -11.84
N VAL A 193 4.45 -9.24 -11.15
CA VAL A 193 3.08 -9.33 -11.66
C VAL A 193 2.38 -8.01 -11.43
N ARG A 194 2.00 -7.31 -12.53
CA ARG A 194 1.44 -5.96 -12.43
C ARG A 194 0.10 -5.89 -11.69
N ASP A 195 -0.67 -6.94 -11.75
CA ASP A 195 -2.00 -6.98 -11.12
C ASP A 195 -2.27 -8.43 -10.69
N VAL A 196 -2.12 -8.70 -9.41
CA VAL A 196 -2.27 -10.04 -8.83
C VAL A 196 -3.40 -10.04 -7.80
N ALA A 197 -4.25 -11.06 -7.86
CA ALA A 197 -5.22 -11.36 -6.82
C ALA A 197 -4.90 -12.71 -6.19
N LEU A 198 -5.06 -12.80 -4.87
CA LEU A 198 -4.99 -14.03 -4.09
C LEU A 198 -6.33 -14.25 -3.38
N ASN A 199 -7.00 -15.33 -3.71
CA ASN A 199 -8.15 -15.83 -2.95
C ASN A 199 -7.62 -16.80 -1.87
N MET A 200 -7.69 -16.36 -0.62
CA MET A 200 -7.14 -17.12 0.51
C MET A 200 -7.99 -18.33 0.89
N LEU A 201 -9.30 -18.33 0.60
CA LEU A 201 -10.14 -19.51 0.81
C LEU A 201 -9.79 -20.65 -0.16
N ALA A 202 -9.60 -20.30 -1.43
CA ALA A 202 -9.24 -21.27 -2.47
C ALA A 202 -7.73 -21.56 -2.52
N MET A 203 -6.91 -20.74 -1.83
CA MET A 203 -5.45 -20.73 -1.96
C MET A 203 -4.99 -20.57 -3.41
N GLU A 204 -5.70 -19.74 -4.17
CA GLU A 204 -5.47 -19.52 -5.59
C GLU A 204 -4.94 -18.12 -5.86
N MET A 205 -3.82 -18.05 -6.59
CA MET A 205 -3.22 -16.79 -7.05
C MET A 205 -3.47 -16.62 -8.54
N THR A 206 -4.06 -15.47 -8.91
CA THR A 206 -4.42 -15.15 -10.28
C THR A 206 -3.66 -13.92 -10.75
N ASP A 207 -2.98 -14.03 -11.90
CA ASP A 207 -2.44 -12.90 -12.65
C ASP A 207 -3.55 -12.22 -13.46
N LEU A 208 -4.01 -11.08 -12.99
CA LEU A 208 -5.04 -10.29 -13.64
C LEU A 208 -4.51 -9.45 -14.82
N THR A 209 -3.20 -9.25 -14.94
CA THR A 209 -2.58 -8.52 -16.06
C THR A 209 -2.87 -9.23 -17.38
N SER A 210 -2.57 -10.51 -17.41
CA SER A 210 -2.76 -11.36 -18.60
C SER A 210 -4.25 -11.58 -18.94
N ALA A 211 -5.12 -11.57 -17.96
CA ALA A 211 -6.57 -11.69 -18.16
C ALA A 211 -7.15 -10.46 -18.88
N ARG A 212 -6.66 -9.25 -18.52
CA ARG A 212 -7.09 -7.99 -19.14
C ARG A 212 -6.60 -7.82 -20.56
N GLU A 213 -5.38 -8.27 -20.87
CA GLU A 213 -4.84 -8.23 -22.21
C GLU A 213 -5.60 -9.17 -23.15
N ARG A 214 -6.05 -10.33 -22.66
CA ARG A 214 -6.92 -11.24 -23.39
C ARG A 214 -8.32 -10.67 -23.65
N GLY A 215 -8.91 -10.00 -22.65
CA GLY A 215 -10.22 -9.36 -22.82
C GLY A 215 -10.23 -8.22 -23.85
N LYS A 216 -9.13 -7.46 -23.96
CA LYS A 216 -9.01 -6.40 -24.98
C LYS A 216 -8.88 -6.94 -26.41
N LYS A 217 -8.34 -8.15 -26.61
CA LYS A 217 -8.25 -8.80 -27.92
C LYS A 217 -9.59 -9.38 -28.41
N VAL A 218 -10.53 -9.64 -27.49
CA VAL A 218 -11.85 -10.21 -27.83
C VAL A 218 -12.85 -9.11 -28.22
N HIS A 219 -12.63 -7.85 -27.79
CA HIS A 219 -13.51 -6.71 -28.10
C HIS A 219 -12.92 -5.73 -29.11
N GLY A 220 -11.85 -6.09 -29.80
CA GLY A 220 -11.13 -5.29 -30.79
C GLY A 220 -11.21 -5.84 -32.22
N GLU A 221 -12.27 -6.61 -32.54
CA GLU A 221 -12.65 -6.98 -33.93
C GLU A 221 -13.95 -6.32 -34.33
#